data_e2926cec769821227755e9e11f43c445
#
_entry.id   e2926cec769821227755e9e11f43c445
#
_cell.length_a   1.000
_cell.length_b   1.000
_cell.length_c   1.000
_cell.angle_alpha   90.00
_cell.angle_beta   90.00
_cell.angle_gamma   90.00
#
_symmetry.space_group_name_H-M   'P 1'
#
loop_
_entity.id
_entity.type
_entity.pdbx_description
1 polymer ?
#
loop_
_entity_poly.entity_id
_entity_poly.type
_entity_poly.pdbx_seq_one_letter_code
_entity_poly.pdbx_strand_id
1 'polypeptide(L)'
;LILAPGLDPHDYEPRPKDVAGLADASLIFAVGLGLDPWAQGLARSAGAGEARVFELGPLMDPILAPPGLIRPEPLIDPHFWTDPVRAQRTVDVLVEALSGLDPEGGPFYRERGGALKRSIQSLDAEVSRQSETWARRRVVTLHGSLFYFAARYGLQVTAVVQPAPGAEPTAQHMAAVVTELRGPPGAALFTEPQMESQVATALAREAGVPLHEVDALGGGPKAASYEELVRGIARAMDGALR
;
A
#
# COMPACT_ATOMS: atom_id res chain seq x y z
N LEU A 1 -3.17 8.68 -14.27
CA LEU A 1 -3.22 8.66 -12.81
C LEU A 1 -4.09 9.83 -12.35
N ILE A 2 -5.10 9.53 -11.52
CA ILE A 2 -6.04 10.55 -11.02
C ILE A 2 -5.47 11.22 -9.78
N LEU A 3 -5.01 10.43 -8.83
CA LEU A 3 -4.45 10.92 -7.58
C LEU A 3 -3.05 11.50 -7.79
N ALA A 4 -2.84 12.74 -7.35
CA ALA A 4 -1.51 13.33 -7.37
C ALA A 4 -0.61 12.71 -6.26
N PRO A 5 0.72 12.63 -6.48
CA PRO A 5 1.65 12.17 -5.45
C PRO A 5 1.49 12.93 -4.12
N GLY A 6 1.57 12.21 -3.01
CA GLY A 6 1.50 12.77 -1.66
C GLY A 6 0.07 12.97 -1.11
N LEU A 7 -0.96 12.59 -1.86
CA LEU A 7 -2.34 12.59 -1.38
C LEU A 7 -2.72 11.18 -0.89
N ASP A 8 -3.52 11.13 0.17
CA ASP A 8 -4.08 9.89 0.70
C ASP A 8 -5.29 9.47 -0.17
N PRO A 9 -5.29 8.25 -0.76
CA PRO A 9 -6.42 7.76 -1.53
C PRO A 9 -7.70 7.50 -0.71
N HIS A 10 -7.58 7.28 0.59
CA HIS A 10 -8.73 7.03 1.48
C HIS A 10 -9.62 8.26 1.63
N ASP A 11 -9.02 9.45 1.67
CA ASP A 11 -9.69 10.73 1.93
C ASP A 11 -9.81 11.61 0.68
N TYR A 12 -9.53 11.04 -0.51
CA TYR A 12 -9.54 11.81 -1.73
C TYR A 12 -10.95 12.19 -2.18
N GLU A 13 -11.18 13.47 -2.39
CA GLU A 13 -12.39 14.01 -2.99
C GLU A 13 -12.14 14.38 -4.47
N PRO A 14 -12.77 13.68 -5.43
CA PRO A 14 -12.62 13.96 -6.85
C PRO A 14 -13.09 15.37 -7.23
N ARG A 15 -12.33 16.02 -8.10
CA ARG A 15 -12.59 17.36 -8.60
C ARG A 15 -13.16 17.31 -10.04
N PRO A 16 -13.84 18.37 -10.52
CA PRO A 16 -14.37 18.41 -11.88
C PRO A 16 -13.36 18.09 -12.99
N LYS A 17 -12.07 18.44 -12.80
CA LYS A 17 -11.00 18.10 -13.73
C LYS A 17 -10.73 16.60 -13.81
N ASP A 18 -10.96 15.86 -12.73
CA ASP A 18 -10.74 14.42 -12.66
C ASP A 18 -11.84 13.69 -13.45
N VAL A 19 -13.07 14.21 -13.41
CA VAL A 19 -14.19 13.76 -14.28
C VAL A 19 -13.82 13.96 -15.76
N ALA A 20 -13.37 15.17 -16.13
CA ALA A 20 -12.96 15.46 -17.50
C ALA A 20 -11.82 14.55 -17.98
N GLY A 21 -10.87 14.22 -17.10
CA GLY A 21 -9.74 13.32 -17.39
C GLY A 21 -10.14 11.86 -17.66
N LEU A 22 -11.35 11.45 -17.29
CA LEU A 22 -11.89 10.11 -17.53
C LEU A 22 -12.87 10.01 -18.70
N ALA A 23 -13.29 11.13 -19.30
CA ALA A 23 -14.33 11.14 -20.33
C ALA A 23 -14.02 10.20 -21.52
N ASP A 24 -12.74 10.18 -21.95
CA ASP A 24 -12.25 9.37 -23.06
C ASP A 24 -11.54 8.08 -22.61
N ALA A 25 -11.58 7.75 -21.32
CA ALA A 25 -10.91 6.53 -20.84
C ALA A 25 -11.62 5.28 -21.36
N SER A 26 -10.86 4.36 -21.95
CA SER A 26 -11.34 3.07 -22.41
C SER A 26 -11.43 2.04 -21.28
N LEU A 27 -10.49 2.08 -20.33
CA LEU A 27 -10.46 1.26 -19.14
C LEU A 27 -10.10 2.12 -17.93
N ILE A 28 -10.71 1.83 -16.80
CA ILE A 28 -10.43 2.45 -15.51
C ILE A 28 -10.09 1.31 -14.55
N PHE A 29 -8.91 1.39 -13.93
CA PHE A 29 -8.50 0.46 -12.89
C PHE A 29 -8.56 1.15 -11.54
N ALA A 30 -9.28 0.55 -10.61
CA ALA A 30 -9.38 0.95 -9.22
C ALA A 30 -8.73 -0.12 -8.33
N VAL A 31 -8.25 0.27 -7.17
CA VAL A 31 -7.76 -0.69 -6.18
C VAL A 31 -8.94 -1.47 -5.60
N GLY A 32 -10.05 -0.80 -5.28
CA GLY A 32 -11.17 -1.41 -4.61
C GLY A 32 -10.89 -1.69 -3.13
N LEU A 33 -11.58 -2.68 -2.54
CA LEU A 33 -11.42 -3.09 -1.14
C LEU A 33 -11.62 -1.94 -0.13
N GLY A 34 -12.34 -0.89 -0.53
CA GLY A 34 -12.60 0.28 0.31
C GLY A 34 -11.51 1.36 0.30
N LEU A 35 -10.45 1.23 -0.50
CA LEU A 35 -9.40 2.25 -0.61
C LEU A 35 -9.90 3.48 -1.38
N ASP A 36 -10.51 3.26 -2.52
CA ASP A 36 -10.92 4.28 -3.50
C ASP A 36 -12.43 4.21 -3.84
N PRO A 37 -13.32 4.33 -2.81
CA PRO A 37 -14.77 4.20 -3.00
C PRO A 37 -15.33 5.28 -3.94
N TRP A 38 -14.61 6.38 -4.11
CA TRP A 38 -14.93 7.47 -5.02
C TRP A 38 -14.75 7.10 -6.52
N ALA A 39 -13.95 6.08 -6.84
CA ALA A 39 -13.56 5.73 -8.22
C ALA A 39 -14.76 5.38 -9.10
N GLN A 40 -15.70 4.58 -8.60
CA GLN A 40 -16.92 4.22 -9.34
C GLN A 40 -17.84 5.42 -9.55
N GLY A 41 -17.99 6.29 -8.55
CA GLY A 41 -18.77 7.54 -8.67
C GLY A 41 -18.18 8.48 -9.72
N LEU A 42 -16.86 8.61 -9.73
CA LEU A 42 -16.12 9.40 -10.70
C LEU A 42 -16.30 8.85 -12.13
N ALA A 43 -16.18 7.53 -12.31
CA ALA A 43 -16.38 6.87 -13.60
C ALA A 43 -17.80 7.10 -14.15
N ARG A 44 -18.83 6.98 -13.30
CA ARG A 44 -20.23 7.29 -13.70
C ARG A 44 -20.40 8.73 -14.11
N SER A 45 -19.82 9.67 -13.36
CA SER A 45 -19.89 11.11 -13.66
C SER A 45 -19.18 11.47 -14.97
N ALA A 46 -18.15 10.72 -15.33
CA ALA A 46 -17.45 10.86 -16.60
C ALA A 46 -18.17 10.20 -17.81
N GLY A 47 -19.35 9.61 -17.59
CA GLY A 47 -20.06 8.88 -18.63
C GLY A 47 -19.46 7.50 -18.93
N ALA A 48 -18.49 7.05 -18.15
CA ALA A 48 -17.97 5.68 -18.21
C ALA A 48 -18.97 4.77 -17.50
N GLY A 49 -19.49 3.75 -18.19
CA GLY A 49 -20.35 2.74 -17.57
C GLY A 49 -19.58 1.89 -16.55
N GLU A 50 -20.28 1.26 -15.61
CA GLU A 50 -19.66 0.39 -14.59
C GLU A 50 -18.79 -0.74 -15.20
N ALA A 51 -19.17 -1.23 -16.38
CA ALA A 51 -18.42 -2.25 -17.13
C ALA A 51 -17.01 -1.82 -17.54
N ARG A 52 -16.65 -0.53 -17.43
CA ARG A 52 -15.30 0.01 -17.75
C ARG A 52 -14.41 0.11 -16.52
N VAL A 53 -14.92 -0.12 -15.32
CA VAL A 53 -14.16 -0.04 -14.07
C VAL A 53 -13.77 -1.45 -13.62
N PHE A 54 -12.48 -1.69 -13.50
CA PHE A 54 -11.92 -2.93 -12.97
C PHE A 54 -11.39 -2.70 -11.56
N GLU A 55 -11.97 -3.35 -10.57
CA GLU A 55 -11.41 -3.42 -9.23
C GLU A 55 -10.38 -4.53 -9.15
N LEU A 56 -9.14 -4.16 -8.87
CA LEU A 56 -7.99 -5.08 -8.85
C LEU A 56 -7.92 -5.88 -7.56
N GLY A 57 -8.15 -5.24 -6.41
CA GLY A 57 -7.96 -5.81 -5.08
C GLY A 57 -8.67 -7.14 -4.84
N PRO A 58 -9.95 -7.32 -5.21
CA PRO A 58 -10.63 -8.61 -5.06
C PRO A 58 -9.95 -9.78 -5.79
N LEU A 59 -9.15 -9.48 -6.83
CA LEU A 59 -8.43 -10.47 -7.64
C LEU A 59 -7.03 -10.79 -7.08
N MET A 60 -6.58 -10.08 -6.04
CA MET A 60 -5.21 -10.16 -5.52
C MET A 60 -5.07 -11.05 -4.28
N ASP A 61 -5.98 -12.01 -4.06
CA ASP A 61 -6.03 -12.84 -2.84
C ASP A 61 -5.94 -11.95 -1.59
N PRO A 62 -7.00 -11.17 -1.32
CA PRO A 62 -6.96 -10.18 -0.26
C PRO A 62 -6.74 -10.82 1.11
N ILE A 63 -5.91 -10.17 1.94
CA ILE A 63 -5.67 -10.59 3.31
C ILE A 63 -6.51 -9.76 4.27
N LEU A 64 -6.82 -10.38 5.41
CA LEU A 64 -7.45 -9.69 6.52
C LEU A 64 -6.36 -9.10 7.43
N ALA A 65 -6.51 -7.84 7.79
CA ALA A 65 -5.74 -7.28 8.88
C ALA A 65 -6.07 -8.06 10.17
N PRO A 66 -5.06 -8.40 10.99
CA PRO A 66 -5.30 -9.15 12.21
C PRO A 66 -6.33 -8.48 13.12
N PRO A 67 -7.30 -9.24 13.69
CA PRO A 67 -8.27 -8.68 14.62
C PRO A 67 -7.59 -7.99 15.80
N GLY A 68 -8.14 -6.86 16.23
CA GLY A 68 -7.63 -6.09 17.35
C GLY A 68 -6.46 -5.15 17.05
N LEU A 69 -5.81 -5.26 15.86
CA LEU A 69 -4.74 -4.33 15.47
C LEU A 69 -5.30 -3.04 14.85
N ILE A 70 -6.40 -3.13 14.12
CA ILE A 70 -7.04 -1.97 13.49
C ILE A 70 -8.39 -1.69 14.15
N ARG A 71 -9.27 -2.70 14.22
CA ARG A 71 -10.59 -2.64 14.85
C ARG A 71 -11.01 -4.05 15.32
N PRO A 72 -12.09 -4.17 16.15
CA PRO A 72 -12.56 -5.48 16.60
C PRO A 72 -12.96 -6.41 15.45
N GLU A 73 -13.58 -5.87 14.38
CA GLU A 73 -13.98 -6.64 13.21
C GLU A 73 -12.80 -6.79 12.23
N PRO A 74 -12.71 -7.93 11.54
CA PRO A 74 -11.75 -8.11 10.47
C PRO A 74 -11.93 -7.05 9.38
N LEU A 75 -10.84 -6.44 8.95
CA LEU A 75 -10.81 -5.51 7.83
C LEU A 75 -9.96 -6.11 6.72
N ILE A 76 -10.48 -6.09 5.50
CA ILE A 76 -9.68 -6.44 4.32
C ILE A 76 -8.67 -5.33 4.08
N ASP A 77 -7.38 -5.69 4.00
CA ASP A 77 -6.32 -4.74 3.68
C ASP A 77 -6.30 -4.46 2.17
N PRO A 78 -6.42 -3.19 1.73
CA PRO A 78 -6.38 -2.86 0.31
C PRO A 78 -4.97 -2.71 -0.27
N HIS A 79 -3.89 -2.69 0.54
CA HIS A 79 -2.53 -2.28 0.14
C HIS A 79 -1.71 -3.42 -0.51
N PHE A 80 -2.36 -4.23 -1.36
CA PHE A 80 -1.78 -5.44 -1.96
C PHE A 80 -0.53 -5.15 -2.83
N TRP A 81 -0.39 -3.96 -3.38
CA TRP A 81 0.75 -3.59 -4.23
C TRP A 81 2.09 -3.56 -3.49
N THR A 82 2.09 -3.54 -2.17
CA THR A 82 3.31 -3.62 -1.37
C THR A 82 3.93 -5.02 -1.38
N ASP A 83 3.21 -6.04 -1.91
CA ASP A 83 3.71 -7.39 -2.18
C ASP A 83 4.04 -7.57 -3.68
N PRO A 84 5.31 -7.78 -4.06
CA PRO A 84 5.71 -7.98 -5.45
C PRO A 84 5.04 -9.17 -6.15
N VAL A 85 4.64 -10.21 -5.42
CA VAL A 85 3.94 -11.36 -6.02
C VAL A 85 2.54 -10.94 -6.48
N ARG A 86 1.84 -10.14 -5.69
CA ARG A 86 0.53 -9.59 -6.04
C ARG A 86 0.63 -8.54 -7.15
N ALA A 87 1.70 -7.76 -7.14
CA ALA A 87 1.97 -6.83 -8.24
C ALA A 87 2.20 -7.54 -9.58
N GLN A 88 2.88 -8.70 -9.60
CA GLN A 88 3.00 -9.51 -10.82
C GLN A 88 1.63 -10.03 -11.30
N ARG A 89 0.75 -10.45 -10.39
CA ARG A 89 -0.62 -10.86 -10.74
C ARG A 89 -1.44 -9.69 -11.28
N THR A 90 -1.25 -8.49 -10.73
CA THR A 90 -1.85 -7.26 -11.28
C THR A 90 -1.45 -7.06 -12.73
N VAL A 91 -0.17 -7.27 -13.08
CA VAL A 91 0.30 -7.17 -14.48
C VAL A 91 -0.45 -8.16 -15.39
N ASP A 92 -0.73 -9.39 -14.94
CA ASP A 92 -1.48 -10.37 -15.73
C ASP A 92 -2.90 -9.88 -15.99
N VAL A 93 -3.59 -9.35 -14.99
CA VAL A 93 -4.95 -8.78 -15.13
C VAL A 93 -4.96 -7.60 -16.10
N LEU A 94 -3.97 -6.70 -16.00
CA LEU A 94 -3.84 -5.56 -16.91
C LEU A 94 -3.62 -6.01 -18.35
N VAL A 95 -2.73 -6.99 -18.57
CA VAL A 95 -2.43 -7.54 -19.92
C VAL A 95 -3.67 -8.19 -20.52
N GLU A 96 -4.44 -8.93 -19.72
CA GLU A 96 -5.69 -9.57 -20.19
C GLU A 96 -6.74 -8.53 -20.56
N ALA A 97 -7.00 -7.55 -19.71
CA ALA A 97 -7.97 -6.49 -19.96
C ALA A 97 -7.61 -5.66 -21.20
N LEU A 98 -6.34 -5.27 -21.34
CA LEU A 98 -5.86 -4.51 -22.50
C LEU A 98 -5.93 -5.33 -23.78
N SER A 99 -5.55 -6.62 -23.74
CA SER A 99 -5.63 -7.50 -24.92
C SER A 99 -7.07 -7.80 -25.32
N GLY A 100 -8.00 -7.80 -24.38
CA GLY A 100 -9.43 -7.95 -24.66
C GLY A 100 -10.03 -6.71 -25.34
N LEU A 101 -9.56 -5.52 -24.96
CA LEU A 101 -9.98 -4.25 -25.55
C LEU A 101 -9.35 -4.03 -26.95
N ASP A 102 -8.07 -4.36 -27.08
CA ASP A 102 -7.28 -4.23 -28.31
C ASP A 102 -6.58 -5.57 -28.64
N PRO A 103 -7.27 -6.48 -29.34
CA PRO A 103 -6.71 -7.78 -29.68
C PRO A 103 -5.46 -7.69 -30.60
N GLU A 104 -5.38 -6.69 -31.47
CA GLU A 104 -4.23 -6.49 -32.35
C GLU A 104 -2.98 -6.08 -31.56
N GLY A 105 -3.12 -5.27 -30.51
CA GLY A 105 -2.06 -4.91 -29.57
C GLY A 105 -1.70 -6.01 -28.57
N GLY A 106 -2.48 -7.10 -28.50
CA GLY A 106 -2.30 -8.18 -27.52
C GLY A 106 -0.88 -8.76 -27.46
N PRO A 107 -0.16 -9.03 -28.56
CA PRO A 107 1.24 -9.47 -28.52
C PRO A 107 2.17 -8.46 -27.84
N PHE A 108 2.00 -7.18 -28.11
CA PHE A 108 2.76 -6.09 -27.47
C PHE A 108 2.51 -6.03 -25.96
N TYR A 109 1.25 -6.10 -25.53
CA TYR A 109 0.91 -6.09 -24.09
C TYR A 109 1.51 -7.29 -23.36
N ARG A 110 1.46 -8.48 -23.94
CA ARG A 110 2.07 -9.70 -23.37
C ARG A 110 3.59 -9.59 -23.27
N GLU A 111 4.26 -9.07 -24.28
CA GLU A 111 5.72 -8.86 -24.25
C GLU A 111 6.11 -7.88 -23.15
N ARG A 112 5.46 -6.71 -23.08
CA ARG A 112 5.73 -5.68 -22.07
C ARG A 112 5.40 -6.17 -20.67
N GLY A 113 4.26 -6.82 -20.49
CA GLY A 113 3.86 -7.42 -19.21
C GLY A 113 4.85 -8.49 -18.76
N GLY A 114 5.31 -9.35 -19.68
CA GLY A 114 6.33 -10.36 -19.35
C GLY A 114 7.67 -9.74 -18.94
N ALA A 115 8.09 -8.65 -19.57
CA ALA A 115 9.30 -7.92 -19.19
C ALA A 115 9.16 -7.30 -17.80
N LEU A 116 8.02 -6.64 -17.51
CA LEU A 116 7.74 -6.04 -16.23
C LEU A 116 7.70 -7.09 -15.10
N LYS A 117 7.05 -8.22 -15.33
CA LYS A 117 7.00 -9.32 -14.35
C LYS A 117 8.40 -9.86 -14.02
N ARG A 118 9.29 -10.00 -15.01
CA ARG A 118 10.69 -10.40 -14.74
C ARG A 118 11.43 -9.37 -13.88
N SER A 119 11.22 -8.08 -14.12
CA SER A 119 11.79 -7.01 -13.29
C SER A 119 11.29 -7.10 -11.85
N ILE A 120 9.98 -7.23 -11.66
CA ILE A 120 9.36 -7.39 -10.33
C ILE A 120 9.84 -8.66 -9.62
N GLN A 121 10.01 -9.77 -10.34
CA GLN A 121 10.54 -11.01 -9.79
C GLN A 121 11.99 -10.85 -9.30
N SER A 122 12.81 -10.13 -10.07
CA SER A 122 14.20 -9.83 -9.67
C SER A 122 14.26 -8.95 -8.42
N LEU A 123 13.37 -7.96 -8.36
CA LEU A 123 13.20 -7.09 -7.20
C LEU A 123 12.77 -7.87 -5.95
N ASP A 124 11.79 -8.77 -6.08
CA ASP A 124 11.34 -9.62 -4.98
C ASP A 124 12.46 -10.49 -4.42
N ALA A 125 13.27 -11.09 -5.30
CA ALA A 125 14.44 -11.86 -4.88
C ALA A 125 15.53 -11.00 -4.21
N GLU A 126 15.70 -9.74 -4.65
CA GLU A 126 16.59 -8.75 -4.03
C GLU A 126 16.15 -8.46 -2.59
N VAL A 127 14.88 -8.08 -2.39
CA VAL A 127 14.33 -7.73 -1.08
C VAL A 127 14.25 -8.96 -0.16
N SER A 128 13.97 -10.15 -0.69
CA SER A 128 13.99 -11.40 0.09
C SER A 128 15.37 -11.63 0.71
N ARG A 129 16.45 -11.51 -0.07
CA ARG A 129 17.82 -11.65 0.46
C ARG A 129 18.14 -10.55 1.49
N GLN A 130 17.71 -9.32 1.24
CA GLN A 130 17.90 -8.23 2.19
C GLN A 130 17.17 -8.50 3.51
N SER A 131 15.95 -9.03 3.44
CA SER A 131 15.15 -9.33 4.62
C SER A 131 15.77 -10.40 5.54
N GLU A 132 16.61 -11.28 5.02
CA GLU A 132 17.32 -12.28 5.81
C GLU A 132 18.29 -11.63 6.83
N THR A 133 18.75 -10.43 6.55
CA THR A 133 19.67 -9.67 7.42
C THR A 133 18.98 -8.86 8.52
N TRP A 134 17.65 -8.80 8.53
CA TRP A 134 16.90 -8.06 9.54
C TRP A 134 16.85 -8.84 10.86
N ALA A 135 17.51 -8.31 11.88
CA ALA A 135 17.58 -8.95 13.20
C ALA A 135 16.27 -8.82 13.97
N ARG A 136 15.56 -7.70 13.79
CA ARG A 136 14.24 -7.45 14.39
C ARG A 136 13.15 -7.73 13.36
N ARG A 137 12.01 -8.27 13.83
CA ARG A 137 10.89 -8.66 12.95
C ARG A 137 9.57 -7.99 13.29
N ARG A 138 9.52 -7.24 14.41
CA ARG A 138 8.31 -6.60 14.90
C ARG A 138 8.29 -5.14 14.47
N VAL A 139 7.18 -4.73 13.89
CA VAL A 139 6.96 -3.36 13.41
C VAL A 139 5.64 -2.81 13.93
N VAL A 140 5.64 -1.54 14.27
CA VAL A 140 4.46 -0.73 14.57
C VAL A 140 4.35 0.32 13.49
N THR A 141 3.19 0.46 12.89
CA THR A 141 2.93 1.41 11.80
C THR A 141 1.92 2.45 12.23
N LEU A 142 2.03 3.67 11.71
CA LEU A 142 1.03 4.69 11.96
C LEU A 142 -0.32 4.28 11.34
N HIS A 143 -0.29 3.78 10.10
CA HIS A 143 -1.41 3.29 9.34
C HIS A 143 -1.18 1.83 8.88
N GLY A 144 -2.25 1.11 8.55
CA GLY A 144 -2.21 -0.33 8.23
C GLY A 144 -1.79 -0.66 6.80
N SER A 145 -0.81 0.03 6.22
CA SER A 145 -0.42 -0.12 4.80
C SER A 145 0.60 -1.24 4.51
N LEU A 146 1.17 -1.85 5.53
CA LEU A 146 2.33 -2.75 5.37
C LEU A 146 2.06 -4.22 5.63
N PHE A 147 0.80 -4.67 5.80
CA PHE A 147 0.52 -6.07 6.11
C PHE A 147 0.97 -7.05 5.03
N TYR A 148 0.79 -6.69 3.74
CA TYR A 148 1.24 -7.55 2.63
C TYR A 148 2.77 -7.62 2.53
N PHE A 149 3.45 -6.47 2.67
CA PHE A 149 4.91 -6.44 2.71
C PHE A 149 5.45 -7.25 3.90
N ALA A 150 4.86 -7.06 5.08
CA ALA A 150 5.23 -7.80 6.28
C ALA A 150 5.04 -9.31 6.11
N ALA A 151 3.89 -9.74 5.60
CA ALA A 151 3.61 -11.15 5.33
C ALA A 151 4.60 -11.74 4.31
N ARG A 152 4.95 -10.98 3.26
CA ARG A 152 5.88 -11.42 2.22
C ARG A 152 7.29 -11.66 2.75
N TYR A 153 7.78 -10.81 3.63
CA TYR A 153 9.19 -10.81 4.06
C TYR A 153 9.39 -11.23 5.52
N GLY A 154 8.39 -11.88 6.13
CA GLY A 154 8.49 -12.46 7.46
C GLY A 154 8.56 -11.43 8.59
N LEU A 155 7.96 -10.27 8.42
CA LEU A 155 7.76 -9.28 9.47
C LEU A 155 6.40 -9.47 10.16
N GLN A 156 6.26 -8.93 11.36
CA GLN A 156 5.02 -8.90 12.13
C GLN A 156 4.62 -7.46 12.41
N VAL A 157 3.50 -7.02 11.86
CA VAL A 157 2.85 -5.79 12.30
C VAL A 157 2.16 -6.10 13.62
N THR A 158 2.69 -5.56 14.71
CA THR A 158 2.25 -5.88 16.08
C THR A 158 1.31 -4.84 16.67
N ALA A 159 1.29 -3.63 16.08
CA ALA A 159 0.28 -2.62 16.35
C ALA A 159 0.16 -1.65 15.18
N VAL A 160 -1.04 -1.05 15.05
CA VAL A 160 -1.32 0.09 14.16
C VAL A 160 -1.78 1.24 15.05
N VAL A 161 -1.14 2.40 14.93
CA VAL A 161 -1.38 3.54 15.82
C VAL A 161 -2.76 4.16 15.57
N GLN A 162 -3.07 4.42 14.29
CA GLN A 162 -4.37 4.93 13.85
C GLN A 162 -5.17 3.79 13.18
N PRO A 163 -6.13 3.20 13.91
CA PRO A 163 -6.85 2.01 13.43
C PRO A 163 -7.77 2.25 12.24
N ALA A 164 -8.12 3.50 11.97
CA ALA A 164 -8.87 3.91 10.80
C ALA A 164 -8.37 5.29 10.34
N PRO A 165 -8.44 5.60 9.03
CA PRO A 165 -8.13 6.94 8.52
C PRO A 165 -8.92 8.01 9.27
N GLY A 166 -8.24 9.08 9.72
CA GLY A 166 -8.86 10.20 10.45
C GLY A 166 -9.33 9.90 11.88
N ALA A 167 -9.20 8.67 12.39
CA ALA A 167 -9.59 8.31 13.74
C ALA A 167 -8.47 8.64 14.75
N GLU A 168 -8.81 9.41 15.80
CA GLU A 168 -7.87 9.63 16.90
C GLU A 168 -7.78 8.36 17.78
N PRO A 169 -6.55 7.87 18.08
CA PRO A 169 -6.39 6.72 18.95
C PRO A 169 -6.75 7.06 20.40
N THR A 170 -7.38 6.12 21.10
CA THR A 170 -7.69 6.28 22.53
C THR A 170 -6.43 6.26 23.39
N ALA A 171 -6.48 6.88 24.57
CA ALA A 171 -5.35 6.85 25.52
C ALA A 171 -4.95 5.42 25.91
N GLN A 172 -5.92 4.50 26.05
CA GLN A 172 -5.66 3.09 26.33
C GLN A 172 -4.90 2.42 25.17
N HIS A 173 -5.30 2.68 23.93
CA HIS A 173 -4.62 2.16 22.75
C HIS A 173 -3.18 2.70 22.65
N MET A 174 -2.99 4.01 22.89
CA MET A 174 -1.67 4.63 22.92
C MET A 174 -0.74 3.99 23.95
N ALA A 175 -1.24 3.74 25.18
CA ALA A 175 -0.47 3.06 26.23
C ALA A 175 -0.08 1.62 25.83
N ALA A 176 -0.97 0.90 25.15
CA ALA A 176 -0.67 -0.44 24.61
C ALA A 176 0.42 -0.39 23.54
N VAL A 177 0.37 0.58 22.63
CA VAL A 177 1.39 0.79 21.59
C VAL A 177 2.76 1.12 22.22
N VAL A 178 2.80 1.99 23.24
CA VAL A 178 4.05 2.30 23.98
C VAL A 178 4.63 1.04 24.62
N THR A 179 3.78 0.20 25.21
CA THR A 179 4.20 -1.08 25.80
C THR A 179 4.79 -2.01 24.75
N GLU A 180 4.17 -2.08 23.57
CA GLU A 180 4.63 -2.85 22.43
C GLU A 180 6.00 -2.38 21.92
N LEU A 181 6.20 -1.07 21.81
CA LEU A 181 7.46 -0.47 21.36
C LEU A 181 8.61 -0.73 22.35
N ARG A 182 8.33 -0.74 23.65
CA ARG A 182 9.31 -0.98 24.73
C ARG A 182 9.59 -2.45 25.01
N GLY A 183 8.69 -3.35 24.60
CA GLY A 183 8.79 -4.78 24.90
C GLY A 183 9.99 -5.44 24.23
N PRO A 184 10.68 -6.41 24.90
CA PRO A 184 11.80 -7.13 24.27
C PRO A 184 11.28 -8.09 23.17
N PRO A 185 11.89 -8.11 21.96
CA PRO A 185 13.07 -7.36 21.49
C PRO A 185 12.80 -5.93 21.02
N GLY A 186 11.64 -5.36 21.28
CA GLY A 186 11.18 -4.05 20.79
C GLY A 186 10.72 -4.08 19.34
N ALA A 187 9.70 -3.28 19.05
CA ALA A 187 9.22 -3.06 17.68
C ALA A 187 9.83 -1.77 17.09
N ALA A 188 10.04 -1.73 15.79
CA ALA A 188 10.39 -0.49 15.09
C ALA A 188 9.11 0.29 14.76
N LEU A 189 9.13 1.62 14.95
CA LEU A 189 8.00 2.51 14.70
C LEU A 189 8.15 3.21 13.37
N PHE A 190 7.10 3.10 12.52
CA PHE A 190 7.05 3.72 11.20
C PHE A 190 5.90 4.71 11.06
N THR A 191 6.17 5.81 10.36
CA THR A 191 5.18 6.78 9.87
C THR A 191 5.25 6.88 8.35
N GLU A 192 4.24 7.49 7.74
CA GLU A 192 4.14 7.69 6.31
C GLU A 192 4.15 9.19 5.98
N PRO A 193 4.79 9.63 4.86
CA PRO A 193 4.89 11.04 4.50
C PRO A 193 3.54 11.70 4.20
N GLN A 194 2.51 10.90 3.88
CA GLN A 194 1.15 11.36 3.58
C GLN A 194 0.32 11.64 4.84
N MET A 195 0.80 11.22 6.01
CA MET A 195 0.07 11.29 7.28
C MET A 195 0.63 12.35 8.22
N GLU A 196 -0.24 12.95 9.04
CA GLU A 196 0.22 13.82 10.13
C GLU A 196 1.00 13.04 11.17
N SER A 197 2.29 13.36 11.31
CA SER A 197 3.22 12.59 12.15
C SER A 197 3.25 13.01 13.63
N GLN A 198 2.39 13.94 14.08
CA GLN A 198 2.44 14.44 15.45
C GLN A 198 2.22 13.33 16.50
N VAL A 199 1.23 12.45 16.25
CA VAL A 199 0.93 11.30 17.12
C VAL A 199 2.11 10.32 17.14
N ALA A 200 2.66 9.97 15.98
CA ALA A 200 3.82 9.09 15.87
C ALA A 200 5.06 9.67 16.55
N THR A 201 5.28 11.00 16.41
CA THR A 201 6.39 11.70 17.06
C THR A 201 6.25 11.70 18.59
N ALA A 202 5.03 11.91 19.11
CA ALA A 202 4.76 11.84 20.54
C ALA A 202 5.00 10.43 21.09
N LEU A 203 4.55 9.39 20.38
CA LEU A 203 4.78 7.98 20.72
C LEU A 203 6.26 7.63 20.73
N ALA A 204 7.01 8.02 19.70
CA ALA A 204 8.44 7.78 19.58
C ALA A 204 9.19 8.36 20.79
N ARG A 205 8.86 9.62 21.16
CA ARG A 205 9.43 10.30 22.31
C ARG A 205 9.06 9.62 23.64
N GLU A 206 7.78 9.25 23.81
CA GLU A 206 7.31 8.58 25.02
C GLU A 206 7.93 7.19 25.16
N ALA A 207 7.97 6.41 24.08
CA ALA A 207 8.57 5.08 24.08
C ALA A 207 10.10 5.09 24.15
N GLY A 208 10.75 6.20 23.79
CA GLY A 208 12.21 6.32 23.73
C GLY A 208 12.79 5.56 22.54
N VAL A 209 12.06 5.46 21.43
CA VAL A 209 12.48 4.74 20.20
C VAL A 209 12.59 5.71 19.01
N PRO A 210 13.42 5.40 18.01
CA PRO A 210 13.45 6.16 16.77
C PRO A 210 12.12 6.07 16.01
N LEU A 211 11.75 7.17 15.33
CA LEU A 211 10.68 7.20 14.35
C LEU A 211 11.29 7.08 12.95
N HIS A 212 10.85 6.11 12.18
CA HIS A 212 11.28 5.88 10.80
C HIS A 212 10.17 6.27 9.83
N GLU A 213 10.54 6.82 8.67
CA GLU A 213 9.58 7.12 7.60
C GLU A 213 9.62 6.00 6.55
N VAL A 214 8.43 5.57 6.11
CA VAL A 214 8.23 4.61 5.03
C VAL A 214 7.14 5.12 4.09
N ASP A 215 7.40 5.19 2.80
CA ASP A 215 6.41 5.56 1.79
C ASP A 215 5.84 4.29 1.14
N ALA A 216 4.57 3.98 1.44
CA ALA A 216 3.85 2.84 0.88
C ALA A 216 3.04 3.17 -0.38
N LEU A 217 2.90 4.46 -0.75
CA LEU A 217 2.13 4.93 -1.91
C LEU A 217 2.99 5.28 -3.10
N GLY A 218 4.17 5.85 -2.87
CA GLY A 218 5.07 6.27 -3.94
C GLY A 218 4.56 7.46 -4.77
N GLY A 219 4.96 7.48 -6.05
CA GLY A 219 4.53 8.50 -7.00
C GLY A 219 5.27 9.83 -6.89
N GLY A 220 6.04 10.05 -5.84
CA GLY A 220 6.89 11.21 -5.67
C GLY A 220 8.27 11.06 -6.33
N PRO A 221 9.13 12.09 -6.26
CA PRO A 221 10.45 12.06 -6.89
C PRO A 221 11.37 10.92 -6.43
N LYS A 222 11.11 10.38 -5.23
CA LYS A 222 11.90 9.28 -4.62
C LYS A 222 11.38 7.89 -4.97
N ALA A 223 10.19 7.78 -5.57
CA ALA A 223 9.54 6.53 -5.93
C ALA A 223 8.69 6.74 -7.20
N ALA A 224 9.37 7.05 -8.31
CA ALA A 224 8.75 7.29 -9.61
C ALA A 224 8.41 5.99 -10.37
N SER A 225 8.90 4.84 -9.89
CA SER A 225 8.57 3.50 -10.42
C SER A 225 8.17 2.56 -9.29
N TYR A 226 7.56 1.44 -9.67
CA TYR A 226 7.19 0.38 -8.72
C TYR A 226 8.44 -0.19 -8.01
N GLU A 227 9.52 -0.38 -8.75
CA GLU A 227 10.77 -0.87 -8.19
C GLU A 227 11.37 0.10 -7.16
N GLU A 228 11.30 1.41 -7.42
CA GLU A 228 11.75 2.42 -6.47
C GLU A 228 10.90 2.46 -5.20
N LEU A 229 9.58 2.27 -5.34
CA LEU A 229 8.66 2.15 -4.20
C LEU A 229 9.07 0.99 -3.29
N VAL A 230 9.14 -0.21 -3.82
CA VAL A 230 9.44 -1.41 -3.01
C VAL A 230 10.86 -1.36 -2.43
N ARG A 231 11.86 -0.89 -3.19
CA ARG A 231 13.21 -0.64 -2.65
C ARG A 231 13.21 0.44 -1.58
N GLY A 232 12.35 1.45 -1.69
CA GLY A 232 12.16 2.49 -0.67
C GLY A 232 11.68 1.89 0.64
N ILE A 233 10.65 1.07 0.59
CA ILE A 233 10.14 0.34 1.76
C ILE A 233 11.25 -0.55 2.35
N ALA A 234 11.94 -1.34 1.53
CA ALA A 234 13.00 -2.22 1.98
C ALA A 234 14.17 -1.46 2.64
N ARG A 235 14.56 -0.29 2.12
CA ARG A 235 15.58 0.58 2.75
C ARG A 235 15.14 1.12 4.10
N ALA A 236 13.87 1.53 4.24
CA ALA A 236 13.32 1.99 5.51
C ALA A 236 13.35 0.86 6.56
N MET A 237 12.96 -0.36 6.16
CA MET A 237 13.05 -1.55 7.01
C MET A 237 14.51 -1.85 7.40
N ASP A 238 15.42 -1.80 6.45
CA ASP A 238 16.85 -2.07 6.67
C ASP A 238 17.47 -1.11 7.71
N GLY A 239 17.15 0.17 7.61
CA GLY A 239 17.60 1.18 8.57
C GLY A 239 17.03 1.02 9.99
N ALA A 240 15.88 0.35 10.12
CA ALA A 240 15.17 0.19 11.37
C ALA A 240 15.38 -1.19 12.05
N LEU A 241 15.64 -2.25 11.26
CA LEU A 241 15.51 -3.64 11.72
C LEU A 241 16.85 -4.41 11.83
N ARG A 242 17.95 -3.85 11.36
CA ARG A 242 19.30 -4.41 11.54
C ARG A 242 19.81 -4.38 12.97
#